data_ce2048f5d65a388fe89f4fee921f457d
#
_entry.id   ce2048f5d65a388fe89f4fee921f457d
#
_cell.length_a   1.000
_cell.length_b   1.000
_cell.length_c   1.000
_cell.angle_alpha   90.00
_cell.angle_beta   90.00
_cell.angle_gamma   90.00
#
_symmetry.space_group_name_H-M   'P 1'
#
loop_
_entity.id
_entity.type
_entity.pdbx_description
1 polymer ?
#
loop_
_entity_poly.entity_id
_entity_poly.type
_entity_poly.pdbx_seq_one_letter_code
_entity_poly.pdbx_strand_id
1 'polypeptide(L)'
;MTGIDFDLGTVRGNRLTGTLVRMEVPGHGRAEPVGTPAEIDASEDECVRWAERIGLIDAGGRYAAKFRLSQLAALSAHTLPDVRPARARWFIRLQAFIFTLDDALDNLGDIRVGADWLAHHQLAPVLAAFQRALAGQPADPELDRKAADFPRFSAFRAALVDIRAEAVHEGGDLRWFVATMRDYFEAMTWEHSAHCDADYRGTLSTYLCNREQTISYLQSLESFLLLKRVDLSPAQRERHPVALLRTGACRHVILVNDIFSLAKELACAELDNVLLLADRRDASLRARFHALLREVNALALALRPAS
;
A
#
# COMPACT_ATOMS: atom_id res chain seq x y z
N MET A 1 16.05 0.14 -22.20
CA MET A 1 16.06 -0.24 -20.76
C MET A 1 16.76 0.84 -20.00
N THR A 2 16.07 1.53 -19.14
CA THR A 2 16.65 2.49 -18.22
C THR A 2 16.88 1.75 -16.91
N GLY A 3 18.14 1.47 -16.56
CA GLY A 3 18.50 0.91 -15.27
C GLY A 3 18.57 2.03 -14.23
N ILE A 4 17.99 1.82 -13.07
CA ILE A 4 18.15 2.69 -11.91
C ILE A 4 19.18 2.03 -11.01
N ASP A 5 20.26 2.74 -10.74
CA ASP A 5 21.30 2.28 -9.84
C ASP A 5 21.00 2.76 -8.42
N PHE A 6 20.87 1.83 -7.49
CA PHE A 6 20.69 2.09 -6.07
C PHE A 6 21.98 1.75 -5.33
N ASP A 7 22.44 2.64 -4.48
CA ASP A 7 23.54 2.37 -3.58
C ASP A 7 22.98 1.73 -2.29
N LEU A 8 23.01 0.41 -2.24
CA LEU A 8 22.71 -0.34 -1.02
C LEU A 8 23.99 -0.48 -0.24
N GLY A 9 24.19 0.40 0.71
CA GLY A 9 25.35 0.29 1.58
C GLY A 9 25.39 -1.04 2.36
N THR A 10 26.53 -1.33 3.01
CA THR A 10 26.64 -2.45 3.94
C THR A 10 26.05 -2.08 5.29
N VAL A 11 25.11 -2.88 5.79
CA VAL A 11 24.56 -2.72 7.14
C VAL A 11 25.61 -3.17 8.15
N ARG A 12 26.41 -2.26 8.68
CA ARG A 12 27.19 -2.47 9.90
C ARG A 12 26.77 -1.39 10.90
N GLY A 13 26.09 -1.80 11.96
CA GLY A 13 25.76 -0.92 13.07
C GLY A 13 25.00 0.34 12.65
N ASN A 14 23.86 0.21 11.98
CA ASN A 14 23.01 1.29 11.49
C ASN A 14 23.64 2.24 10.43
N ARG A 15 24.68 1.83 9.73
CA ARG A 15 25.24 2.55 8.59
C ARG A 15 25.26 1.68 7.34
N LEU A 16 24.65 2.19 6.30
CA LEU A 16 24.73 1.66 4.94
C LEU A 16 26.01 2.17 4.28
N THR A 17 26.91 1.32 3.84
CA THR A 17 28.11 1.71 3.09
C THR A 17 28.20 0.96 1.77
N GLY A 18 28.00 1.68 0.69
CA GLY A 18 28.47 1.46 -0.67
C GLY A 18 28.26 0.11 -1.35
N THR A 19 27.01 -0.30 -1.64
CA THR A 19 26.75 -1.35 -2.64
C THR A 19 25.75 -0.83 -3.67
N LEU A 20 26.22 -0.67 -4.91
CA LEU A 20 25.37 -0.25 -6.04
C LEU A 20 24.53 -1.45 -6.51
N VAL A 21 23.24 -1.30 -6.48
CA VAL A 21 22.29 -2.26 -7.07
C VAL A 21 21.61 -1.61 -8.26
N ARG A 22 21.78 -2.22 -9.41
CA ARG A 22 21.09 -1.81 -10.61
C ARG A 22 19.78 -2.54 -10.77
N MET A 23 18.67 -1.80 -10.70
CA MET A 23 17.34 -2.29 -11.03
C MET A 23 17.04 -1.99 -12.50
N GLU A 24 16.85 -3.03 -13.29
CA GLU A 24 16.34 -2.87 -14.65
C GLU A 24 14.83 -2.70 -14.60
N VAL A 25 14.37 -1.49 -14.82
CA VAL A 25 12.93 -1.23 -15.01
C VAL A 25 12.58 -1.65 -16.42
N PRO A 26 11.62 -2.59 -16.63
CA PRO A 26 11.20 -2.97 -17.97
C PRO A 26 10.78 -1.72 -18.72
N GLY A 27 11.46 -1.46 -19.84
CA GLY A 27 11.40 -0.21 -20.55
C GLY A 27 10.04 0.08 -21.17
N HIS A 28 9.20 0.72 -20.41
CA HIS A 28 8.33 1.75 -20.94
C HIS A 28 8.93 3.06 -20.43
N GLY A 29 9.19 3.98 -21.33
CA GLY A 29 9.59 5.33 -20.97
C GLY A 29 8.68 5.82 -19.84
N ARG A 30 9.10 6.82 -19.09
CA ARG A 30 8.28 7.45 -18.05
C ARG A 30 6.84 7.49 -18.54
N ALA A 31 5.95 6.76 -17.90
CA ALA A 31 4.53 6.85 -18.20
C ALA A 31 4.16 8.33 -17.94
N GLU A 32 3.81 9.04 -19.00
CA GLU A 32 3.34 10.41 -18.84
C GLU A 32 2.09 10.36 -17.96
N PRO A 33 1.95 11.27 -16.99
CA PRO A 33 0.78 11.31 -16.13
C PRO A 33 -0.47 11.59 -16.97
N VAL A 34 -1.56 10.94 -16.64
CA VAL A 34 -2.84 11.21 -17.26
C VAL A 34 -3.43 12.48 -16.68
N GLY A 35 -3.71 13.45 -17.55
CA GLY A 35 -4.21 14.78 -17.16
C GLY A 35 -3.15 15.85 -17.19
N THR A 36 -3.58 17.08 -17.10
CA THR A 36 -2.69 18.24 -17.01
C THR A 36 -2.20 18.44 -15.56
N PRO A 37 -1.07 19.13 -15.35
CA PRO A 37 -0.64 19.50 -14.01
C PRO A 37 -1.75 20.19 -13.19
N ALA A 38 -2.51 21.09 -13.80
CA ALA A 38 -3.61 21.78 -13.13
C ALA A 38 -4.76 20.85 -12.70
N GLU A 39 -5.07 19.81 -13.49
CA GLU A 39 -6.06 18.79 -13.11
C GLU A 39 -5.57 17.92 -11.94
N ILE A 40 -4.27 17.60 -11.93
CA ILE A 40 -3.63 16.84 -10.86
C ILE A 40 -3.64 17.67 -9.56
N ASP A 41 -3.20 18.93 -9.63
CA ASP A 41 -3.17 19.84 -8.49
C ASP A 41 -4.58 20.08 -7.92
N ALA A 42 -5.57 20.27 -8.78
CA ALA A 42 -6.98 20.43 -8.37
C ALA A 42 -7.52 19.18 -7.65
N SER A 43 -7.12 17.98 -8.09
CA SER A 43 -7.53 16.72 -7.47
C SER A 43 -6.79 16.48 -6.14
N GLU A 44 -5.54 16.89 -6.04
CA GLU A 44 -4.77 16.88 -4.78
C GLU A 44 -5.44 17.80 -3.74
N ASP A 45 -5.74 19.03 -4.12
CA ASP A 45 -6.43 20.00 -3.24
C ASP A 45 -7.82 19.53 -2.83
N GLU A 46 -8.54 18.85 -3.71
CA GLU A 46 -9.84 18.25 -3.38
C GLU A 46 -9.69 17.14 -2.34
N CYS A 47 -8.70 16.26 -2.52
CA CYS A 47 -8.42 15.18 -1.59
C CYS A 47 -8.05 15.72 -0.20
N VAL A 48 -7.21 16.74 -0.12
CA VAL A 48 -6.86 17.39 1.14
C VAL A 48 -8.09 18.00 1.82
N ARG A 49 -8.89 18.79 1.09
CA ARG A 49 -10.13 19.36 1.65
C ARG A 49 -11.12 18.31 2.11
N TRP A 50 -11.21 17.18 1.40
CA TRP A 50 -12.03 16.06 1.82
C TRP A 50 -11.51 15.44 3.13
N ALA A 51 -10.21 15.17 3.22
CA ALA A 51 -9.59 14.58 4.42
C ALA A 51 -9.73 15.49 5.66
N GLU A 52 -9.57 16.80 5.47
CA GLU A 52 -9.82 17.81 6.53
C GLU A 52 -11.30 17.83 6.96
N ARG A 53 -12.22 17.81 6.01
CA ARG A 53 -13.66 17.87 6.28
C ARG A 53 -14.17 16.68 7.08
N ILE A 54 -13.66 15.49 6.82
CA ILE A 54 -14.05 14.27 7.56
C ILE A 54 -13.26 14.08 8.85
N GLY A 55 -12.27 14.93 9.11
CA GLY A 55 -11.41 14.87 10.29
C GLY A 55 -10.30 13.82 10.22
N LEU A 56 -10.00 13.33 9.01
CA LEU A 56 -8.90 12.37 8.78
C LEU A 56 -7.53 13.04 9.04
N ILE A 57 -7.42 14.33 8.70
CA ILE A 57 -6.27 15.17 9.00
C ILE A 57 -6.72 16.49 9.60
N ASP A 58 -5.87 17.14 10.39
CA ASP A 58 -6.16 18.47 10.95
C ASP A 58 -5.80 19.57 9.95
N ALA A 59 -6.72 20.49 9.71
CA ALA A 59 -6.47 21.63 8.85
C ALA A 59 -5.27 22.46 9.35
N GLY A 60 -4.27 22.62 8.47
CA GLY A 60 -3.04 23.34 8.81
C GLY A 60 -2.12 22.64 9.82
N GLY A 61 -2.42 21.42 10.23
CA GLY A 61 -1.57 20.60 11.09
C GLY A 61 -0.26 20.17 10.40
N ARG A 62 0.71 19.74 11.18
CA ARG A 62 2.01 19.25 10.67
C ARG A 62 1.83 18.06 9.73
N TYR A 63 0.86 17.20 10.02
CA TYR A 63 0.55 16.06 9.18
C TYR A 63 -0.09 16.46 7.84
N ALA A 64 -0.86 17.55 7.78
CA ALA A 64 -1.41 18.04 6.52
C ALA A 64 -0.32 18.43 5.50
N ALA A 65 0.81 18.96 5.96
CA ALA A 65 1.96 19.22 5.10
C ALA A 65 2.58 17.92 4.55
N LYS A 66 2.77 16.90 5.40
CA LYS A 66 3.24 15.56 4.98
C LYS A 66 2.27 14.93 3.99
N PHE A 67 0.97 14.98 4.29
CA PHE A 67 -0.08 14.44 3.43
C PHE A 67 -0.02 15.04 2.01
N ARG A 68 0.15 16.37 1.88
CA ARG A 68 0.34 17.03 0.58
C ARG A 68 1.62 16.56 -0.14
N LEU A 69 2.70 16.30 0.59
CA LEU A 69 3.95 15.78 0.03
C LEU A 69 3.82 14.36 -0.52
N SER A 70 2.80 13.61 -0.12
CA SER A 70 2.52 12.27 -0.66
C SER A 70 2.05 12.30 -2.11
N GLN A 71 1.56 13.45 -2.62
CA GLN A 71 1.17 13.67 -4.01
C GLN A 71 0.27 12.56 -4.57
N LEU A 72 -0.80 12.23 -3.85
CA LEU A 72 -1.66 11.07 -4.13
C LEU A 72 -2.37 11.16 -5.48
N ALA A 73 -2.73 12.39 -5.91
CA ALA A 73 -3.31 12.60 -7.23
C ALA A 73 -2.27 12.38 -8.34
N ALA A 74 -1.02 12.81 -8.13
CA ALA A 74 0.08 12.55 -9.06
C ALA A 74 0.40 11.03 -9.12
N LEU A 75 0.45 10.36 -7.97
CA LEU A 75 0.60 8.90 -7.90
C LEU A 75 -0.49 8.22 -8.74
N SER A 76 -1.75 8.62 -8.56
CA SER A 76 -2.88 8.07 -9.31
C SER A 76 -2.79 8.34 -10.80
N ALA A 77 -2.35 9.54 -11.22
CA ALA A 77 -2.19 9.91 -12.61
C ALA A 77 -1.10 9.09 -13.33
N HIS A 78 -0.09 8.61 -12.59
CA HIS A 78 0.96 7.74 -13.13
C HIS A 78 0.61 6.24 -13.08
N THR A 79 -0.25 5.82 -12.14
CA THR A 79 -0.56 4.40 -11.92
C THR A 79 -1.83 3.94 -12.62
N LEU A 80 -2.73 4.85 -12.99
CA LEU A 80 -4.01 4.56 -13.63
C LEU A 80 -4.01 5.02 -15.10
N PRO A 81 -3.48 4.23 -16.05
CA PRO A 81 -3.44 4.62 -17.45
C PRO A 81 -4.85 4.90 -17.98
N ASP A 82 -5.00 6.02 -18.71
CA ASP A 82 -6.24 6.50 -19.34
C ASP A 82 -7.38 6.86 -18.35
N VAL A 83 -7.09 6.99 -17.07
CA VAL A 83 -8.09 7.44 -16.08
C VAL A 83 -7.70 8.83 -15.58
N ARG A 84 -8.49 9.85 -15.93
CA ARG A 84 -8.24 11.22 -15.47
C ARG A 84 -8.41 11.35 -13.95
N PRO A 85 -7.63 12.22 -13.29
CA PRO A 85 -7.64 12.40 -11.83
C PRO A 85 -9.04 12.66 -11.26
N ALA A 86 -9.84 13.48 -11.91
CA ALA A 86 -11.22 13.76 -11.48
C ALA A 86 -12.12 12.50 -11.42
N ARG A 87 -11.89 11.53 -12.32
CA ARG A 87 -12.59 10.25 -12.30
C ARG A 87 -11.97 9.27 -11.29
N ALA A 88 -10.68 9.40 -11.04
CA ALA A 88 -9.95 8.57 -10.08
C ALA A 88 -10.17 9.03 -8.61
N ARG A 89 -11.06 9.99 -8.34
CA ARG A 89 -11.23 10.63 -7.04
C ARG A 89 -11.37 9.64 -5.88
N TRP A 90 -12.22 8.62 -6.02
CA TRP A 90 -12.39 7.63 -4.96
C TRP A 90 -11.14 6.77 -4.75
N PHE A 91 -10.36 6.50 -5.81
CA PHE A 91 -9.07 5.81 -5.71
C PHE A 91 -8.02 6.68 -4.99
N ILE A 92 -7.98 7.99 -5.30
CA ILE A 92 -7.11 8.95 -4.60
C ILE A 92 -7.44 8.96 -3.10
N ARG A 93 -8.73 8.96 -2.74
CA ARG A 93 -9.19 8.88 -1.35
C ARG A 93 -8.89 7.53 -0.69
N LEU A 94 -8.92 6.43 -1.45
CA LEU A 94 -8.48 5.13 -0.97
C LEU A 94 -6.99 5.15 -0.62
N GLN A 95 -6.15 5.71 -1.48
CA GLN A 95 -4.72 5.88 -1.19
C GLN A 95 -4.54 6.77 0.05
N ALA A 96 -5.29 7.86 0.16
CA ALA A 96 -5.27 8.72 1.34
C ALA A 96 -5.62 7.95 2.62
N PHE A 97 -6.65 7.12 2.59
CA PHE A 97 -7.04 6.27 3.71
C PHE A 97 -5.90 5.29 4.07
N ILE A 98 -5.36 4.57 3.10
CA ILE A 98 -4.30 3.57 3.30
C ILE A 98 -3.05 4.22 3.90
N PHE A 99 -2.53 5.28 3.28
CA PHE A 99 -1.32 5.96 3.76
C PHE A 99 -1.52 6.59 5.15
N THR A 100 -2.72 7.14 5.43
CA THR A 100 -2.99 7.73 6.73
C THR A 100 -3.12 6.66 7.83
N LEU A 101 -3.70 5.49 7.51
CA LEU A 101 -3.79 4.37 8.43
C LEU A 101 -2.41 3.78 8.73
N ASP A 102 -1.59 3.56 7.71
CA ASP A 102 -0.21 3.10 7.82
C ASP A 102 0.62 4.04 8.72
N ASP A 103 0.60 5.33 8.40
CA ASP A 103 1.26 6.37 9.20
C ASP A 103 0.77 6.42 10.67
N ALA A 104 -0.51 6.15 10.91
CA ALA A 104 -1.07 6.11 12.26
C ALA A 104 -0.52 4.92 13.05
N LEU A 105 -0.42 3.75 12.41
CA LEU A 105 0.10 2.52 13.02
C LEU A 105 1.62 2.59 13.23
N ASP A 106 2.36 3.18 12.29
CA ASP A 106 3.80 3.44 12.40
C ASP A 106 4.15 4.57 13.39
N ASN A 107 3.16 5.13 14.08
CA ASN A 107 3.33 6.27 14.99
C ASN A 107 3.96 7.50 14.34
N LEU A 108 3.71 7.72 13.06
CA LEU A 108 4.21 8.87 12.33
C LEU A 108 3.23 10.05 12.38
N GLY A 109 3.76 11.23 12.71
CA GLY A 109 2.98 12.47 12.70
C GLY A 109 2.07 12.67 13.91
N ASP A 110 1.01 13.49 13.71
CA ASP A 110 0.05 13.88 14.75
C ASP A 110 -1.11 12.86 14.94
N ILE A 111 -1.08 11.76 14.15
CA ILE A 111 -2.13 10.73 14.13
C ILE A 111 -1.63 9.45 14.84
N ARG A 112 -0.85 9.61 15.87
CA ARG A 112 -0.24 8.46 16.55
C ARG A 112 -1.29 7.62 17.26
N VAL A 113 -1.27 6.31 16.97
CA VAL A 113 -1.99 5.34 17.78
C VAL A 113 -1.34 5.17 19.15
N GLY A 114 -0.05 5.41 19.25
CA GLY A 114 0.72 5.28 20.48
C GLY A 114 1.07 3.82 20.79
N ALA A 115 2.32 3.56 21.14
CA ALA A 115 2.77 2.21 21.50
C ALA A 115 1.95 1.62 22.66
N ASP A 116 1.53 2.45 23.62
CA ASP A 116 0.71 2.01 24.76
C ASP A 116 -0.68 1.55 24.31
N TRP A 117 -1.30 2.24 23.34
CA TRP A 117 -2.57 1.79 22.79
C TRP A 117 -2.42 0.45 22.11
N LEU A 118 -1.44 0.32 21.23
CA LEU A 118 -1.15 -0.90 20.48
C LEU A 118 -0.84 -2.08 21.40
N ALA A 119 -0.13 -1.86 22.50
CA ALA A 119 0.20 -2.90 23.49
C ALA A 119 -1.02 -3.40 24.29
N HIS A 120 -2.02 -2.54 24.49
CA HIS A 120 -3.18 -2.83 25.35
C HIS A 120 -4.47 -3.11 24.57
N HIS A 121 -4.54 -2.78 23.29
CA HIS A 121 -5.75 -2.87 22.48
C HIS A 121 -5.54 -3.81 21.29
N GLN A 122 -6.57 -4.57 20.99
CA GLN A 122 -6.55 -5.40 19.79
C GLN A 122 -6.95 -4.56 18.58
N LEU A 123 -6.11 -4.53 17.56
CA LEU A 123 -6.39 -3.88 16.27
C LEU A 123 -7.56 -4.54 15.51
N ALA A 124 -7.77 -5.85 15.73
CA ALA A 124 -8.78 -6.62 15.02
C ALA A 124 -10.21 -6.04 15.07
N PRO A 125 -10.77 -5.56 16.22
CA PRO A 125 -12.08 -4.92 16.24
C PRO A 125 -12.16 -3.66 15.38
N VAL A 126 -11.10 -2.85 15.34
CA VAL A 126 -11.01 -1.63 14.51
C VAL A 126 -11.10 -1.98 13.04
N LEU A 127 -10.26 -2.90 12.58
CA LEU A 127 -10.21 -3.34 11.19
C LEU A 127 -11.49 -4.07 10.77
N ALA A 128 -12.10 -4.84 11.66
CA ALA A 128 -13.42 -5.44 11.43
C ALA A 128 -14.52 -4.39 11.24
N ALA A 129 -14.52 -3.32 12.03
CA ALA A 129 -15.46 -2.20 11.86
C ALA A 129 -15.22 -1.46 10.52
N PHE A 130 -13.97 -1.28 10.13
CA PHE A 130 -13.61 -0.70 8.82
C PHE A 130 -14.08 -1.57 7.67
N GLN A 131 -13.86 -2.87 7.76
CA GLN A 131 -14.33 -3.83 6.75
C GLN A 131 -15.85 -3.80 6.60
N ARG A 132 -16.60 -3.76 7.70
CA ARG A 132 -18.05 -3.64 7.66
C ARG A 132 -18.52 -2.37 6.97
N ALA A 133 -17.88 -1.23 7.27
CA ALA A 133 -18.18 0.05 6.63
C ALA A 133 -17.96 -0.03 5.11
N LEU A 134 -16.83 -0.56 4.67
CA LEU A 134 -16.52 -0.73 3.26
C LEU A 134 -17.45 -1.73 2.57
N ALA A 135 -17.86 -2.79 3.24
CA ALA A 135 -18.83 -3.76 2.73
C ALA A 135 -20.27 -3.18 2.66
N GLY A 136 -20.51 -2.00 3.20
CA GLY A 136 -21.85 -1.38 3.28
C GLY A 136 -22.77 -2.08 4.28
N GLN A 137 -22.19 -2.76 5.25
CA GLN A 137 -22.94 -3.38 6.33
C GLN A 137 -23.33 -2.36 7.40
N PRO A 138 -24.44 -2.56 8.12
CA PRO A 138 -24.80 -1.71 9.25
C PRO A 138 -23.68 -1.64 10.29
N ALA A 139 -23.61 -0.51 10.99
CA ALA A 139 -22.75 -0.38 12.16
C ALA A 139 -23.03 -1.50 13.19
N ASP A 140 -21.97 -1.99 13.79
CA ASP A 140 -22.06 -2.93 14.90
C ASP A 140 -21.70 -2.18 16.18
N PRO A 141 -22.68 -1.88 17.06
CA PRO A 141 -22.45 -1.05 18.23
C PRO A 141 -21.38 -1.63 19.18
N GLU A 142 -21.23 -2.96 19.22
CA GLU A 142 -20.21 -3.57 20.06
C GLU A 142 -18.81 -3.43 19.47
N LEU A 143 -18.65 -3.64 18.17
CA LEU A 143 -17.39 -3.38 17.47
C LEU A 143 -17.02 -1.90 17.56
N ASP A 144 -17.97 -1.01 17.29
CA ASP A 144 -17.75 0.43 17.35
C ASP A 144 -17.32 0.87 18.76
N ARG A 145 -17.92 0.29 19.81
CA ARG A 145 -17.52 0.56 21.20
C ARG A 145 -16.09 0.06 21.50
N LYS A 146 -15.71 -1.11 20.98
CA LYS A 146 -14.36 -1.65 21.16
C LYS A 146 -13.31 -0.86 20.38
N ALA A 147 -13.71 -0.25 19.28
CA ALA A 147 -12.85 0.52 18.40
C ALA A 147 -12.82 2.03 18.72
N ALA A 148 -13.69 2.50 19.63
CA ALA A 148 -13.91 3.94 19.87
C ALA A 148 -12.67 4.70 20.30
N ASP A 149 -11.75 4.05 21.02
CA ASP A 149 -10.51 4.62 21.50
C ASP A 149 -9.40 4.67 20.44
N PHE A 150 -9.63 4.06 19.25
CA PHE A 150 -8.68 4.19 18.15
C PHE A 150 -8.65 5.63 17.65
N PRO A 151 -7.48 6.26 17.56
CA PRO A 151 -7.36 7.64 17.13
C PRO A 151 -8.07 7.88 15.79
N ARG A 152 -8.98 8.85 15.76
CA ARG A 152 -9.75 9.22 14.56
C ARG A 152 -10.60 8.09 13.98
N PHE A 153 -11.01 7.11 14.78
CA PHE A 153 -11.84 5.98 14.34
C PHE A 153 -13.03 6.41 13.48
N SER A 154 -13.78 7.41 13.93
CA SER A 154 -14.95 7.92 13.20
C SER A 154 -14.58 8.50 11.82
N ALA A 155 -13.42 9.15 11.71
CA ALA A 155 -12.95 9.72 10.45
C ALA A 155 -12.50 8.64 9.46
N PHE A 156 -11.75 7.65 9.92
CA PHE A 156 -11.36 6.50 9.09
C PHE A 156 -12.59 5.74 8.60
N ARG A 157 -13.57 5.53 9.47
CA ARG A 157 -14.82 4.87 9.09
C ARG A 157 -15.62 5.70 8.08
N ALA A 158 -15.73 7.01 8.26
CA ALA A 158 -16.38 7.91 7.32
C ALA A 158 -15.68 7.90 5.95
N ALA A 159 -14.33 7.86 5.94
CA ALA A 159 -13.57 7.72 4.70
C ALA A 159 -13.98 6.48 3.90
N LEU A 160 -14.12 5.32 4.55
CA LEU A 160 -14.50 4.08 3.87
C LEU A 160 -15.95 4.10 3.36
N VAL A 161 -16.85 4.76 4.08
CA VAL A 161 -18.24 4.97 3.62
C VAL A 161 -18.25 5.83 2.36
N ASP A 162 -17.51 6.94 2.33
CA ASP A 162 -17.40 7.83 1.17
C ASP A 162 -16.76 7.11 -0.03
N ILE A 163 -15.63 6.42 0.19
CA ILE A 163 -14.92 5.65 -0.84
C ILE A 163 -15.86 4.61 -1.47
N ARG A 164 -16.58 3.88 -0.62
CA ARG A 164 -17.55 2.89 -1.10
C ARG A 164 -18.67 3.52 -1.92
N ALA A 165 -19.25 4.61 -1.43
CA ALA A 165 -20.34 5.29 -2.12
C ALA A 165 -19.94 5.73 -3.54
N GLU A 166 -18.73 6.27 -3.70
CA GLU A 166 -18.21 6.66 -5.00
C GLU A 166 -17.86 5.46 -5.89
N ALA A 167 -17.25 4.41 -5.32
CA ALA A 167 -16.95 3.19 -6.06
C ALA A 167 -18.22 2.50 -6.58
N VAL A 168 -19.30 2.49 -5.79
CA VAL A 168 -20.63 2.02 -6.23
C VAL A 168 -21.17 2.86 -7.38
N HIS A 169 -20.99 4.18 -7.33
CA HIS A 169 -21.41 5.09 -8.39
C HIS A 169 -20.73 4.83 -9.73
N GLU A 170 -19.50 4.32 -9.74
CA GLU A 170 -18.80 3.88 -10.97
C GLU A 170 -19.47 2.67 -11.64
N GLY A 171 -20.34 1.95 -10.93
CA GLY A 171 -21.22 0.92 -11.49
C GLY A 171 -20.56 -0.45 -11.69
N GLY A 172 -19.48 -0.74 -10.98
CA GLY A 172 -18.81 -2.04 -10.98
C GLY A 172 -19.24 -2.97 -9.86
N ASP A 173 -18.87 -4.24 -9.97
CA ASP A 173 -19.01 -5.22 -8.89
C ASP A 173 -17.87 -5.05 -7.88
N LEU A 174 -18.20 -4.56 -6.70
CA LEU A 174 -17.23 -4.29 -5.63
C LEU A 174 -16.74 -5.55 -4.90
N ARG A 175 -17.28 -6.71 -5.20
CA ARG A 175 -17.00 -7.95 -4.45
C ARG A 175 -15.49 -8.27 -4.33
N TRP A 176 -14.75 -8.09 -5.42
CA TRP A 176 -13.30 -8.34 -5.44
C TRP A 176 -12.50 -7.26 -4.71
N PHE A 177 -12.89 -6.00 -4.89
CA PHE A 177 -12.30 -4.89 -4.15
C PHE A 177 -12.51 -5.04 -2.64
N VAL A 178 -13.74 -5.34 -2.21
CA VAL A 178 -14.05 -5.58 -0.80
C VAL A 178 -13.31 -6.81 -0.26
N ALA A 179 -13.16 -7.87 -1.06
CA ALA A 179 -12.40 -9.05 -0.67
C ALA A 179 -10.90 -8.73 -0.48
N THR A 180 -10.27 -8.03 -1.41
CA THR A 180 -8.84 -7.66 -1.26
C THR A 180 -8.62 -6.68 -0.10
N MET A 181 -9.56 -5.79 0.19
CA MET A 181 -9.49 -4.93 1.38
C MET A 181 -9.65 -5.72 2.68
N ARG A 182 -10.48 -6.76 2.70
CA ARG A 182 -10.56 -7.67 3.85
C ARG A 182 -9.21 -8.34 4.08
N ASP A 183 -8.64 -8.92 3.03
CA ASP A 183 -7.36 -9.61 3.11
C ASP A 183 -6.23 -8.66 3.58
N TYR A 184 -6.27 -7.38 3.15
CA TYR A 184 -5.41 -6.32 3.64
C TYR A 184 -5.57 -6.08 5.15
N PHE A 185 -6.79 -5.91 5.64
CA PHE A 185 -7.05 -5.70 7.06
C PHE A 185 -6.66 -6.90 7.92
N GLU A 186 -6.89 -8.12 7.44
CA GLU A 186 -6.45 -9.34 8.12
C GLU A 186 -4.91 -9.41 8.21
N ALA A 187 -4.22 -9.09 7.11
CA ALA A 187 -2.77 -9.07 7.07
C ALA A 187 -2.16 -7.97 7.96
N MET A 188 -2.76 -6.79 8.02
CA MET A 188 -2.34 -5.73 8.97
C MET A 188 -2.46 -6.18 10.43
N THR A 189 -3.52 -6.93 10.77
CA THR A 189 -3.66 -7.49 12.12
C THR A 189 -2.51 -8.44 12.44
N TRP A 190 -2.13 -9.28 11.48
CA TRP A 190 -1.01 -10.19 11.63
C TRP A 190 0.33 -9.44 11.75
N GLU A 191 0.59 -8.48 10.84
CA GLU A 191 1.82 -7.67 10.81
C GLU A 191 2.02 -6.95 12.14
N HIS A 192 0.97 -6.31 12.65
CA HIS A 192 1.00 -5.67 13.96
C HIS A 192 1.30 -6.67 15.09
N SER A 193 0.66 -7.85 15.10
CA SER A 193 0.90 -8.88 16.11
C SER A 193 2.33 -9.41 16.04
N ALA A 194 2.89 -9.56 14.84
CA ALA A 194 4.26 -9.99 14.63
C ALA A 194 5.29 -8.94 15.10
N HIS A 195 5.00 -7.65 14.90
CA HIS A 195 5.86 -6.56 15.42
C HIS A 195 5.86 -6.49 16.95
N CYS A 196 4.76 -6.86 17.60
CA CYS A 196 4.67 -6.90 19.06
C CYS A 196 5.37 -8.13 19.68
N ASP A 197 5.71 -9.15 18.89
CA ASP A 197 6.38 -10.37 19.35
C ASP A 197 7.90 -10.23 19.21
N ALA A 198 8.58 -9.96 20.32
CA ALA A 198 10.05 -9.84 20.37
C ALA A 198 10.80 -11.10 19.89
N ASP A 199 10.14 -12.26 19.92
CA ASP A 199 10.70 -13.54 19.48
C ASP A 199 10.34 -13.91 18.04
N TYR A 200 9.50 -13.10 17.39
CA TYR A 200 9.10 -13.33 16.00
C TYR A 200 10.33 -13.36 15.08
N ARG A 201 10.43 -14.42 14.32
CA ARG A 201 11.51 -14.64 13.34
C ARG A 201 10.88 -15.02 12.00
N GLY A 202 10.42 -14.02 11.29
CA GLY A 202 9.86 -14.21 9.94
C GLY A 202 10.85 -14.87 8.97
N THR A 203 10.34 -15.68 8.07
CA THR A 203 11.09 -16.17 6.91
C THR A 203 10.80 -15.26 5.71
N LEU A 204 11.69 -15.26 4.72
CA LEU A 204 11.43 -14.55 3.45
C LEU A 204 10.10 -14.98 2.82
N SER A 205 9.77 -16.28 2.88
CA SER A 205 8.50 -16.79 2.33
C SER A 205 7.29 -16.25 3.09
N THR A 206 7.32 -16.30 4.43
CA THR A 206 6.24 -15.75 5.27
C THR A 206 6.09 -14.25 5.05
N TYR A 207 7.21 -13.53 5.00
CA TYR A 207 7.22 -12.10 4.69
C TYR A 207 6.53 -11.80 3.37
N LEU A 208 6.97 -12.41 2.27
CA LEU A 208 6.40 -12.15 0.94
C LEU A 208 4.90 -12.48 0.88
N CYS A 209 4.47 -13.59 1.48
CA CYS A 209 3.04 -13.95 1.53
C CYS A 209 2.19 -12.87 2.20
N ASN A 210 2.67 -12.32 3.32
CA ASN A 210 1.93 -11.28 4.04
C ASN A 210 2.08 -9.91 3.38
N ARG A 211 3.28 -9.57 2.91
CA ARG A 211 3.55 -8.32 2.23
C ARG A 211 2.76 -8.18 0.93
N GLU A 212 2.48 -9.27 0.21
CA GLU A 212 1.58 -9.26 -0.95
C GLU A 212 0.19 -8.72 -0.59
N GLN A 213 -0.25 -8.86 0.66
CA GLN A 213 -1.53 -8.33 1.13
C GLN A 213 -1.39 -6.89 1.67
N THR A 214 -0.31 -6.57 2.42
CA THR A 214 -0.16 -5.26 3.09
C THR A 214 0.38 -4.15 2.18
N ILE A 215 1.04 -4.48 1.06
CA ILE A 215 1.59 -3.47 0.13
C ILE A 215 0.53 -2.66 -0.64
N SER A 216 -0.73 -2.93 -0.47
CA SER A 216 -1.88 -2.27 -1.12
C SER A 216 -1.93 -2.33 -2.67
N TYR A 217 -1.08 -3.14 -3.29
CA TYR A 217 -1.09 -3.30 -4.75
C TYR A 217 -2.37 -3.97 -5.26
N LEU A 218 -2.85 -5.02 -4.57
CA LEU A 218 -4.04 -5.77 -5.00
C LEU A 218 -5.30 -4.90 -4.93
N GLN A 219 -5.41 -4.05 -3.94
CA GLN A 219 -6.49 -3.05 -3.78
C GLN A 219 -6.46 -2.04 -4.92
N SER A 220 -5.26 -1.58 -5.28
CA SER A 220 -5.05 -0.68 -6.42
C SER A 220 -5.42 -1.33 -7.76
N LEU A 221 -5.05 -2.61 -7.94
CA LEU A 221 -5.40 -3.37 -9.14
C LEU A 221 -6.92 -3.54 -9.28
N GLU A 222 -7.62 -3.94 -8.22
CA GLU A 222 -9.07 -4.09 -8.24
C GLU A 222 -9.78 -2.74 -8.48
N SER A 223 -9.24 -1.67 -7.90
CA SER A 223 -9.72 -0.30 -8.15
C SER A 223 -9.56 0.09 -9.62
N PHE A 224 -8.41 -0.24 -10.23
CA PHE A 224 -8.18 -0.02 -11.65
C PHE A 224 -9.16 -0.80 -12.53
N LEU A 225 -9.39 -2.09 -12.23
CA LEU A 225 -10.35 -2.91 -12.97
C LEU A 225 -11.77 -2.33 -12.89
N LEU A 226 -12.18 -1.84 -11.72
CA LEU A 226 -13.47 -1.14 -11.53
C LEU A 226 -13.55 0.13 -12.38
N LEU A 227 -12.54 0.99 -12.32
CA LEU A 227 -12.48 2.23 -13.10
C LEU A 227 -12.48 1.97 -14.61
N LYS A 228 -11.90 0.87 -15.04
CA LYS A 228 -11.90 0.44 -16.45
C LYS A 228 -13.15 -0.36 -16.83
N ARG A 229 -14.02 -0.67 -15.86
CA ARG A 229 -15.21 -1.53 -16.05
C ARG A 229 -14.85 -2.90 -16.62
N VAL A 230 -13.73 -3.45 -16.14
CA VAL A 230 -13.27 -4.79 -16.49
C VAL A 230 -13.68 -5.74 -15.38
N ASP A 231 -14.60 -6.64 -15.69
CA ASP A 231 -14.99 -7.73 -14.79
C ASP A 231 -14.33 -9.03 -15.23
N LEU A 232 -13.41 -9.52 -14.41
CA LEU A 232 -12.75 -10.80 -14.60
C LEU A 232 -13.46 -11.86 -13.76
N SER A 233 -13.98 -12.89 -14.39
CA SER A 233 -14.52 -14.06 -13.69
C SER A 233 -13.43 -14.75 -12.85
N PRO A 234 -13.78 -15.55 -11.82
CA PRO A 234 -12.81 -16.30 -11.03
C PRO A 234 -11.88 -17.14 -11.92
N ALA A 235 -12.42 -17.83 -12.91
CA ALA A 235 -11.62 -18.65 -13.83
C ALA A 235 -10.65 -17.82 -14.70
N GLN A 236 -11.00 -16.58 -15.05
CA GLN A 236 -10.08 -15.70 -15.77
C GLN A 236 -8.96 -15.18 -14.87
N ARG A 237 -9.25 -14.90 -13.60
CA ARG A 237 -8.26 -14.47 -12.59
C ARG A 237 -7.22 -15.54 -12.30
N GLU A 238 -7.62 -16.82 -12.35
CA GLU A 238 -6.77 -17.98 -12.09
C GLU A 238 -5.98 -18.44 -13.34
N ARG A 239 -6.29 -17.90 -14.52
CA ARG A 239 -5.51 -18.22 -15.72
C ARG A 239 -4.05 -17.83 -15.52
N HIS A 240 -3.16 -18.76 -15.87
CA HIS A 240 -1.72 -18.61 -15.66
C HIS A 240 -1.15 -17.23 -16.05
N PRO A 241 -1.46 -16.64 -17.23
CA PRO A 241 -0.92 -15.32 -17.55
C PRO A 241 -1.40 -14.21 -16.60
N VAL A 242 -2.67 -14.25 -16.19
CA VAL A 242 -3.26 -13.22 -15.30
C VAL A 242 -2.73 -13.38 -13.88
N ALA A 243 -2.71 -14.60 -13.34
CA ALA A 243 -2.17 -14.89 -12.03
C ALA A 243 -0.68 -14.52 -11.94
N LEU A 244 0.09 -14.87 -12.99
CA LEU A 244 1.52 -14.54 -13.08
C LEU A 244 1.76 -13.02 -13.10
N LEU A 245 0.98 -12.27 -13.91
CA LEU A 245 1.04 -10.82 -13.96
C LEU A 245 0.73 -10.21 -12.59
N ARG A 246 -0.35 -10.66 -11.97
CA ARG A 246 -0.79 -10.18 -10.66
C ARG A 246 0.30 -10.36 -9.60
N THR A 247 0.84 -11.57 -9.47
CA THR A 247 1.87 -11.89 -8.47
C THR A 247 3.19 -11.19 -8.80
N GLY A 248 3.63 -11.22 -10.05
CA GLY A 248 4.90 -10.61 -10.46
C GLY A 248 4.91 -9.10 -10.31
N ALA A 249 3.83 -8.42 -10.67
CA ALA A 249 3.71 -6.98 -10.48
C ALA A 249 3.63 -6.61 -8.98
N CYS A 250 2.91 -7.39 -8.17
CA CYS A 250 2.85 -7.21 -6.73
C CYS A 250 4.25 -7.30 -6.10
N ARG A 251 5.01 -8.35 -6.41
CA ARG A 251 6.38 -8.54 -5.92
C ARG A 251 7.34 -7.44 -6.40
N HIS A 252 7.13 -6.94 -7.62
CA HIS A 252 7.90 -5.79 -8.11
C HIS A 252 7.65 -4.56 -7.23
N VAL A 253 6.40 -4.25 -6.91
CA VAL A 253 6.04 -3.12 -6.04
C VAL A 253 6.62 -3.30 -4.63
N ILE A 254 6.55 -4.51 -4.06
CA ILE A 254 7.17 -4.83 -2.76
C ILE A 254 8.66 -4.51 -2.78
N LEU A 255 9.39 -5.01 -3.77
CA LEU A 255 10.83 -4.79 -3.88
C LEU A 255 11.21 -3.32 -4.01
N VAL A 256 10.47 -2.58 -4.83
CA VAL A 256 10.67 -1.13 -4.99
C VAL A 256 10.42 -0.42 -3.68
N ASN A 257 9.31 -0.73 -3.01
CA ASN A 257 8.97 -0.14 -1.72
C ASN A 257 10.05 -0.41 -0.69
N ASP A 258 10.47 -1.67 -0.53
CA ASP A 258 11.47 -2.08 0.46
C ASP A 258 12.85 -1.43 0.22
N ILE A 259 13.22 -1.21 -1.04
CA ILE A 259 14.44 -0.47 -1.37
C ILE A 259 14.36 0.98 -0.90
N PHE A 260 13.24 1.65 -1.20
CA PHE A 260 13.09 3.07 -0.86
C PHE A 260 12.81 3.30 0.63
N SER A 261 12.12 2.37 1.31
CA SER A 261 11.78 2.48 2.73
C SER A 261 12.91 2.03 3.67
N LEU A 262 13.94 1.30 3.17
CA LEU A 262 14.99 0.71 3.98
C LEU A 262 15.64 1.68 4.97
N ALA A 263 15.95 2.91 4.54
CA ALA A 263 16.59 3.89 5.41
C ALA A 263 15.64 4.37 6.53
N LYS A 264 14.35 4.54 6.24
CA LYS A 264 13.30 4.86 7.22
C LYS A 264 13.17 3.72 8.23
N GLU A 265 13.03 2.51 7.76
CA GLU A 265 12.80 1.31 8.58
C GLU A 265 13.97 1.03 9.51
N LEU A 266 15.22 1.16 9.02
CA LEU A 266 16.41 1.09 9.86
C LEU A 266 16.43 2.16 10.96
N ALA A 267 15.97 3.38 10.65
CA ALA A 267 15.92 4.47 11.62
C ALA A 267 14.84 4.23 12.70
N CYS A 268 13.75 3.53 12.33
CA CYS A 268 12.65 3.18 13.24
C CYS A 268 12.87 1.84 13.96
N ALA A 269 13.98 1.13 13.70
CA ALA A 269 14.24 -0.23 14.16
C ALA A 269 13.20 -1.26 13.66
N GLU A 270 12.51 -0.95 12.57
CA GLU A 270 11.67 -1.90 11.86
C GLU A 270 12.55 -2.88 11.09
N LEU A 271 12.22 -4.15 11.18
CA LEU A 271 13.07 -5.21 10.61
C LEU A 271 12.39 -6.02 9.51
N ASP A 272 11.16 -5.63 9.15
CA ASP A 272 10.35 -6.31 8.15
C ASP A 272 10.56 -5.72 6.75
N ASN A 273 11.74 -5.98 6.22
CA ASN A 273 12.15 -5.59 4.88
C ASN A 273 12.87 -6.77 4.23
N VAL A 274 12.59 -7.05 2.97
CA VAL A 274 13.18 -8.19 2.24
C VAL A 274 14.70 -8.17 2.28
N LEU A 275 15.30 -6.99 2.25
CA LEU A 275 16.75 -6.82 2.27
C LEU A 275 17.34 -7.19 3.64
N LEU A 276 16.65 -6.84 4.72
CA LEU A 276 17.06 -7.16 6.09
C LEU A 276 16.85 -8.64 6.42
N LEU A 277 15.75 -9.23 5.95
CA LEU A 277 15.47 -10.64 6.13
C LEU A 277 16.45 -11.55 5.36
N ALA A 278 16.92 -11.10 4.20
CA ALA A 278 17.89 -11.84 3.42
C ALA A 278 19.28 -11.89 4.08
N ASP A 279 19.67 -10.86 4.84
CA ASP A 279 21.00 -10.77 5.50
C ASP A 279 21.13 -11.67 6.73
N ARG A 280 20.05 -12.05 7.38
CA ARG A 280 20.05 -12.78 8.66
C ARG A 280 20.56 -14.23 8.60
N ARG A 281 20.79 -14.85 7.42
CA ARG A 281 21.11 -16.28 7.28
C ARG A 281 22.09 -16.62 6.15
N ASP A 282 23.36 -16.32 6.26
CA ASP A 282 24.48 -16.94 5.52
C ASP A 282 24.56 -16.90 3.98
N ALA A 283 23.61 -16.35 3.27
CA ALA A 283 23.82 -16.07 1.86
C ALA A 283 23.96 -14.57 1.69
N SER A 284 24.96 -14.14 0.96
CA SER A 284 25.13 -12.71 0.74
C SER A 284 23.77 -12.09 0.36
N LEU A 285 23.29 -11.11 1.13
CA LEU A 285 22.13 -10.25 0.86
C LEU A 285 22.02 -9.97 -0.65
N ARG A 286 23.17 -9.69 -1.25
CA ARG A 286 23.36 -9.44 -2.66
C ARG A 286 22.90 -10.58 -3.57
N ALA A 287 23.20 -11.84 -3.25
CA ALA A 287 22.84 -12.97 -4.10
C ALA A 287 21.34 -13.26 -4.12
N ARG A 288 20.68 -13.14 -2.98
CA ARG A 288 19.23 -13.36 -2.85
C ARG A 288 18.44 -12.20 -3.45
N PHE A 289 18.86 -10.98 -3.21
CA PHE A 289 18.26 -9.80 -3.83
C PHE A 289 18.39 -9.86 -5.36
N HIS A 290 19.57 -10.20 -5.89
CA HIS A 290 19.73 -10.38 -7.33
C HIS A 290 18.94 -11.57 -7.89
N ALA A 291 18.72 -12.63 -7.11
CA ALA A 291 17.87 -13.74 -7.52
C ALA A 291 16.40 -13.29 -7.64
N LEU A 292 15.90 -12.58 -6.65
CA LEU A 292 14.55 -12.03 -6.64
C LEU A 292 14.34 -10.97 -7.74
N LEU A 293 15.31 -10.09 -7.96
CA LEU A 293 15.32 -9.15 -9.10
C LEU A 293 15.28 -9.86 -10.44
N ARG A 294 16.05 -10.94 -10.63
CA ARG A 294 16.00 -11.72 -11.88
C ARG A 294 14.64 -12.36 -12.09
N GLU A 295 14.04 -12.90 -11.05
CA GLU A 295 12.69 -13.48 -11.11
C GLU A 295 11.66 -12.42 -11.53
N VAL A 296 11.63 -11.29 -10.86
CA VAL A 296 10.70 -10.20 -11.15
C VAL A 296 10.93 -9.63 -12.56
N ASN A 297 12.18 -9.45 -12.97
CA ASN A 297 12.51 -8.97 -14.32
C ASN A 297 12.15 -10.01 -15.40
N ALA A 298 12.33 -11.30 -15.15
CA ALA A 298 11.91 -12.36 -16.07
C ALA A 298 10.39 -12.38 -16.25
N LEU A 299 9.63 -12.20 -15.17
CA LEU A 299 8.18 -12.07 -15.20
C LEU A 299 7.73 -10.85 -16.01
N ALA A 300 8.35 -9.69 -15.76
CA ALA A 300 8.05 -8.47 -16.49
C ALA A 300 8.36 -8.58 -18.00
N LEU A 301 9.43 -9.32 -18.36
CA LEU A 301 9.77 -9.59 -19.75
C LEU A 301 8.80 -10.56 -20.43
N ALA A 302 8.36 -11.61 -19.72
CA ALA A 302 7.40 -12.60 -20.23
C ALA A 302 6.01 -11.99 -20.50
N LEU A 303 5.70 -10.87 -19.88
CA LEU A 303 4.40 -10.18 -20.00
C LEU A 303 4.41 -9.04 -21.03
N ARG A 304 5.51 -8.86 -21.79
CA ARG A 304 5.51 -7.90 -22.90
C ARG A 304 4.55 -8.36 -23.97
N PRO A 305 3.69 -7.48 -24.51
CA PRO A 305 2.95 -7.78 -25.72
C PRO A 305 3.97 -8.10 -26.84
N ALA A 306 3.69 -9.14 -27.60
CA ALA A 306 4.43 -9.41 -28.83
C ALA A 306 4.31 -8.17 -29.73
N SER A 307 5.43 -7.56 -30.06
CA SER A 307 5.54 -6.40 -30.94
C SER A 307 5.09 -6.74 -32.36
#